data_265e901b58989b344bdb0c33711f34c5
#
_entry.id   265e901b58989b344bdb0c33711f34c5
#
_cell.length_a   1.000
_cell.length_b   1.000
_cell.length_c   1.000
_cell.angle_alpha   90.00
_cell.angle_beta   90.00
_cell.angle_gamma   90.00
#
_symmetry.space_group_name_H-M   'P 1'
#
loop_
_entity.id
_entity.type
_entity.pdbx_description
1 polymer ?
#
loop_
_entity_poly.entity_id
_entity_poly.type
_entity_poly.pdbx_seq_one_letter_code
_entity_poly.pdbx_strand_id
1 'polypeptide(L)'
;MHPDDWHVTHDLDEFLARTGGFLRSRPGPHTLQLTVTETLRTRGMNAFGDGTPVFGWLERAGGVVASFFRTPPRHLSVTPLSSGDADSLAARLSALSHPLPGVNADHATATAFAEAWQRYTGAAPDLAERHRLYRLDTLTPPTPVPEGRARVAGERDRAQLIAWHDEFALATHTIPSGAAGWADERIAGERVTFWETPDGAPVSMAGLSPVVAGQARLAPVYTPAHLRGRGYGGAATVAASRAATARGATDLVLFADLANPTSNGLYRRIGYRPVTDFFLYHFSPAGPPAT
;
A
#
# COMPACT_ATOMS: atom_id res chain seq x y z
N MET A 1 14.50 -19.59 -18.55
CA MET A 1 14.18 -19.36 -17.13
C MET A 1 13.18 -20.42 -16.73
N HIS A 2 13.45 -21.14 -15.63
CA HIS A 2 12.59 -22.27 -15.25
C HIS A 2 11.58 -21.79 -14.20
N PRO A 3 10.28 -22.21 -14.24
CA PRO A 3 9.30 -21.88 -13.21
C PRO A 3 9.71 -22.30 -11.80
N ASP A 4 10.61 -23.28 -11.69
CA ASP A 4 11.11 -23.83 -10.44
C ASP A 4 12.11 -22.93 -9.70
N ASP A 5 12.58 -21.83 -10.32
CA ASP A 5 13.45 -20.83 -9.67
C ASP A 5 12.71 -20.01 -8.59
N TRP A 6 11.37 -20.05 -8.57
CA TRP A 6 10.54 -19.38 -7.58
C TRP A 6 10.29 -20.27 -6.36
N HIS A 7 10.74 -19.79 -5.22
CA HIS A 7 10.39 -20.36 -3.91
C HIS A 7 9.02 -19.84 -3.47
N VAL A 8 8.19 -20.74 -2.93
CA VAL A 8 6.85 -20.42 -2.43
C VAL A 8 6.68 -21.01 -1.05
N THR A 9 6.20 -20.22 -0.10
CA THR A 9 6.01 -20.64 1.30
C THR A 9 4.77 -19.99 1.91
N HIS A 10 4.28 -20.57 3.00
CA HIS A 10 3.28 -19.98 3.90
C HIS A 10 3.92 -19.50 5.22
N ASP A 11 5.20 -19.75 5.40
CA ASP A 11 5.95 -19.38 6.58
C ASP A 11 6.51 -17.96 6.43
N LEU A 12 5.99 -17.04 7.27
CA LEU A 12 6.40 -15.65 7.29
C LEU A 12 7.84 -15.47 7.77
N ASP A 13 8.28 -16.27 8.72
CA ASP A 13 9.63 -16.15 9.31
C ASP A 13 10.66 -16.63 8.29
N GLU A 14 10.40 -17.71 7.57
CA GLU A 14 11.22 -18.17 6.46
C GLU A 14 11.32 -17.09 5.38
N PHE A 15 10.17 -16.53 4.96
CA PHE A 15 10.14 -15.46 3.96
C PHE A 15 10.97 -14.24 4.39
N LEU A 16 10.80 -13.77 5.63
CA LEU A 16 11.52 -12.61 6.14
C LEU A 16 13.02 -12.89 6.32
N ALA A 17 13.39 -14.09 6.72
CA ALA A 17 14.80 -14.50 6.83
C ALA A 17 15.51 -14.44 5.47
N ARG A 18 14.84 -14.88 4.40
CA ARG A 18 15.38 -14.88 3.03
C ARG A 18 15.35 -13.50 2.38
N THR A 19 14.22 -12.82 2.44
CA THR A 19 13.97 -11.59 1.67
C THR A 19 14.30 -10.30 2.40
N GLY A 20 14.48 -10.35 3.72
CA GLY A 20 14.59 -9.15 4.55
C GLY A 20 15.71 -8.20 4.13
N GLY A 21 16.86 -8.70 3.71
CA GLY A 21 17.97 -7.89 3.17
C GLY A 21 17.55 -7.18 1.87
N PHE A 22 16.98 -7.92 0.94
CA PHE A 22 16.48 -7.41 -0.34
C PHE A 22 15.38 -6.34 -0.12
N LEU A 23 14.39 -6.60 0.73
CA LEU A 23 13.32 -5.64 0.97
C LEU A 23 13.82 -4.34 1.60
N ARG A 24 14.75 -4.42 2.56
CA ARG A 24 15.36 -3.25 3.21
C ARG A 24 16.32 -2.48 2.31
N SER A 25 16.81 -3.05 1.22
CA SER A 25 17.71 -2.35 0.29
C SER A 25 17.02 -1.22 -0.48
N ARG A 26 15.69 -1.30 -0.67
CA ARG A 26 14.88 -0.30 -1.37
C ARG A 26 13.54 -0.06 -0.65
N PRO A 27 13.56 0.50 0.57
CA PRO A 27 12.40 0.50 1.45
C PRO A 27 11.17 1.25 0.87
N GLY A 28 11.35 2.33 0.13
CA GLY A 28 10.26 3.07 -0.51
C GLY A 28 9.49 2.22 -1.54
N PRO A 29 10.13 1.72 -2.61
CA PRO A 29 9.51 0.81 -3.57
C PRO A 29 8.92 -0.47 -2.96
N HIS A 30 9.55 -1.00 -1.91
CA HIS A 30 9.11 -2.22 -1.23
C HIS A 30 8.16 -1.95 -0.03
N THR A 31 7.57 -0.76 0.03
CA THR A 31 6.71 -0.33 1.16
C THR A 31 5.56 -1.29 1.45
N LEU A 32 4.93 -1.87 0.43
CA LEU A 32 3.83 -2.82 0.61
C LEU A 32 4.32 -4.09 1.31
N GLN A 33 5.40 -4.69 0.80
CA GLN A 33 6.01 -5.89 1.38
C GLN A 33 6.42 -5.65 2.83
N LEU A 34 7.13 -4.56 3.11
CA LEU A 34 7.61 -4.23 4.45
C LEU A 34 6.45 -3.98 5.43
N THR A 35 5.46 -3.17 5.05
CA THR A 35 4.39 -2.79 5.98
C THR A 35 3.36 -3.89 6.19
N VAL A 36 3.08 -4.72 5.17
CA VAL A 36 2.15 -5.84 5.29
C VAL A 36 2.77 -6.97 6.11
N THR A 37 4.00 -7.36 5.83
CA THR A 37 4.68 -8.41 6.60
C THR A 37 4.90 -8.02 8.06
N GLU A 38 5.19 -6.75 8.34
CA GLU A 38 5.26 -6.25 9.73
C GLU A 38 3.91 -6.32 10.43
N THR A 39 2.81 -6.01 9.72
CA THR A 39 1.47 -6.16 10.27
C THR A 39 1.13 -7.63 10.56
N LEU A 40 1.48 -8.55 9.66
CA LEU A 40 1.29 -9.99 9.90
C LEU A 40 2.12 -10.47 11.10
N ARG A 41 3.37 -10.02 11.23
CA ARG A 41 4.27 -10.38 12.33
C ARG A 41 3.74 -9.90 13.68
N THR A 42 3.14 -8.71 13.74
CA THR A 42 2.69 -8.06 15.00
C THR A 42 1.24 -8.39 15.37
N ARG A 43 0.39 -8.67 14.39
CA ARG A 43 -1.06 -8.90 14.60
C ARG A 43 -1.52 -10.32 14.26
N GLY A 44 -0.61 -11.15 13.76
CA GLY A 44 -0.92 -12.52 13.35
C GLY A 44 -1.34 -12.64 11.87
N MET A 45 -1.32 -13.87 11.38
CA MET A 45 -1.49 -14.20 9.96
C MET A 45 -2.88 -13.85 9.41
N ASN A 46 -3.88 -13.68 10.27
CA ASN A 46 -5.26 -13.33 9.90
C ASN A 46 -5.53 -11.81 9.89
N ALA A 47 -4.49 -10.96 10.03
CA ALA A 47 -4.64 -9.51 10.11
C ALA A 47 -5.34 -8.87 8.89
N PHE A 48 -5.39 -9.56 7.75
CA PHE A 48 -5.98 -9.07 6.50
C PHE A 48 -7.14 -9.93 5.98
N GLY A 49 -7.57 -10.95 6.71
CA GLY A 49 -8.66 -11.88 6.35
C GLY A 49 -8.35 -13.31 6.80
N ASP A 50 -9.31 -14.20 6.63
CA ASP A 50 -9.22 -15.58 7.11
C ASP A 50 -8.44 -16.53 6.18
N GLY A 51 -8.10 -16.06 4.97
CA GLY A 51 -7.34 -16.85 4.01
C GLY A 51 -5.86 -16.92 4.37
N THR A 52 -5.23 -18.08 4.16
CA THR A 52 -3.80 -18.29 4.44
C THR A 52 -2.94 -17.41 3.53
N PRO A 53 -2.07 -16.56 4.09
CA PRO A 53 -1.10 -15.79 3.31
C PRO A 53 -0.12 -16.70 2.55
N VAL A 54 0.30 -16.24 1.39
CA VAL A 54 1.30 -16.89 0.54
C VAL A 54 2.42 -15.91 0.27
N PHE A 55 3.65 -16.37 0.37
CA PHE A 55 4.86 -15.60 0.14
C PHE A 55 5.75 -16.32 -0.87
N GLY A 56 6.61 -15.58 -1.55
CA GLY A 56 7.63 -16.20 -2.36
C GLY A 56 8.71 -15.22 -2.81
N TRP A 57 9.79 -15.78 -3.27
CA TRP A 57 10.95 -15.05 -3.77
C TRP A 57 11.63 -15.74 -4.92
N LEU A 58 12.32 -14.96 -5.72
CA LEU A 58 13.19 -15.43 -6.79
C LEU A 58 14.63 -15.22 -6.35
N GLU A 59 15.43 -16.28 -6.43
CA GLU A 59 16.83 -16.25 -6.05
C GLU A 59 17.72 -16.47 -7.29
N ARG A 60 18.76 -15.66 -7.44
CA ARG A 60 19.76 -15.79 -8.51
C ARG A 60 21.15 -15.46 -7.98
N ALA A 61 22.12 -16.22 -8.42
CA ALA A 61 23.52 -16.04 -8.03
C ALA A 61 23.72 -15.90 -6.50
N GLY A 62 22.90 -16.64 -5.71
CA GLY A 62 22.94 -16.64 -4.26
C GLY A 62 22.29 -15.43 -3.57
N GLY A 63 21.53 -14.62 -4.31
CA GLY A 63 20.81 -13.47 -3.76
C GLY A 63 19.35 -13.39 -4.22
N VAL A 64 18.49 -12.85 -3.35
CA VAL A 64 17.10 -12.55 -3.71
C VAL A 64 17.06 -11.36 -4.67
N VAL A 65 16.38 -11.53 -5.80
CA VAL A 65 16.23 -10.52 -6.83
C VAL A 65 14.79 -10.00 -6.97
N ALA A 66 13.81 -10.77 -6.49
CA ALA A 66 12.40 -10.38 -6.48
C ALA A 66 11.64 -11.11 -5.38
N SER A 67 10.48 -10.61 -5.01
CA SER A 67 9.58 -11.24 -4.06
C SER A 67 8.12 -10.91 -4.36
N PHE A 68 7.24 -11.76 -3.86
CA PHE A 68 5.81 -11.50 -3.84
C PHE A 68 5.19 -11.91 -2.50
N PHE A 69 4.02 -11.37 -2.22
CA PHE A 69 3.13 -11.88 -1.20
C PHE A 69 1.67 -11.74 -1.64
N ARG A 70 0.82 -12.53 -1.01
CA ARG A 70 -0.63 -12.39 -1.10
C ARG A 70 -1.26 -12.65 0.27
N THR A 71 -2.17 -11.79 0.69
CA THR A 71 -3.03 -11.95 1.87
C THR A 71 -4.48 -12.06 1.38
N PRO A 72 -5.02 -13.29 1.18
CA PRO A 72 -6.38 -13.44 0.70
C PRO A 72 -7.40 -12.68 1.56
N PRO A 73 -8.46 -12.09 0.98
CA PRO A 73 -8.87 -12.17 -0.43
C PRO A 73 -8.16 -11.19 -1.38
N ARG A 74 -7.13 -10.47 -0.91
CA ARG A 74 -6.45 -9.40 -1.67
C ARG A 74 -5.65 -9.92 -2.86
N HIS A 75 -5.26 -8.96 -3.72
CA HIS A 75 -4.45 -9.20 -4.92
C HIS A 75 -3.03 -9.64 -4.58
N LEU A 76 -2.37 -10.29 -5.55
CA LEU A 76 -0.94 -10.57 -5.50
C LEU A 76 -0.17 -9.23 -5.52
N SER A 77 0.75 -9.04 -4.58
CA SER A 77 1.68 -7.90 -4.58
C SER A 77 3.09 -8.38 -4.93
N VAL A 78 3.70 -7.76 -5.93
CA VAL A 78 4.99 -8.20 -6.49
C VAL A 78 5.96 -7.03 -6.52
N THR A 79 7.23 -7.28 -6.21
CA THR A 79 8.33 -6.32 -6.46
C THR A 79 8.66 -6.27 -7.95
N PRO A 80 9.39 -5.25 -8.44
CA PRO A 80 9.70 -5.11 -9.86
C PRO A 80 10.31 -6.36 -10.49
N LEU A 81 9.77 -6.78 -11.64
CA LEU A 81 10.19 -7.96 -12.42
C LEU A 81 10.56 -7.59 -13.85
N SER A 82 11.46 -8.35 -14.44
CA SER A 82 11.55 -8.43 -15.90
C SER A 82 10.34 -9.16 -16.49
N SER A 83 10.05 -8.97 -17.78
CA SER A 83 8.96 -9.70 -18.46
C SER A 83 9.12 -11.23 -18.36
N GLY A 84 10.36 -11.72 -18.45
CA GLY A 84 10.66 -13.15 -18.32
C GLY A 84 10.44 -13.67 -16.89
N ASP A 85 10.75 -12.86 -15.85
CA ASP A 85 10.46 -13.22 -14.46
C ASP A 85 8.97 -13.20 -14.17
N ALA A 86 8.24 -12.24 -14.73
CA ALA A 86 6.79 -12.17 -14.63
C ALA A 86 6.12 -13.40 -15.28
N ASP A 87 6.61 -13.83 -16.46
CA ASP A 87 6.14 -15.04 -17.14
C ASP A 87 6.39 -16.30 -16.30
N SER A 88 7.61 -16.46 -15.77
CA SER A 88 7.95 -17.62 -14.94
C SER A 88 7.14 -17.67 -13.62
N LEU A 89 6.87 -16.50 -13.01
CA LEU A 89 6.00 -16.42 -11.83
C LEU A 89 4.56 -16.83 -12.15
N ALA A 90 4.02 -16.32 -13.26
CA ALA A 90 2.67 -16.66 -13.69
C ALA A 90 2.54 -18.17 -13.97
N ALA A 91 3.51 -18.77 -14.67
CA ALA A 91 3.58 -20.22 -14.90
C ALA A 91 3.61 -20.99 -13.57
N ARG A 92 4.47 -20.58 -12.62
CA ARG A 92 4.60 -21.23 -11.31
C ARG A 92 3.30 -21.18 -10.51
N LEU A 93 2.67 -20.01 -10.40
CA LEU A 93 1.45 -19.85 -9.62
C LEU A 93 0.23 -20.52 -10.28
N SER A 94 0.16 -20.56 -11.61
CA SER A 94 -0.88 -21.31 -12.33
C SER A 94 -0.76 -22.81 -12.11
N ALA A 95 0.45 -23.35 -12.12
CA ALA A 95 0.72 -24.77 -11.86
C ALA A 95 0.36 -25.18 -10.42
N LEU A 96 0.46 -24.26 -9.45
CA LEU A 96 0.04 -24.49 -8.07
C LEU A 96 -1.48 -24.33 -7.87
N SER A 97 -2.24 -24.06 -8.93
CA SER A 97 -3.70 -23.85 -8.90
C SER A 97 -4.12 -22.78 -7.89
N HIS A 98 -3.30 -21.74 -7.70
CA HIS A 98 -3.63 -20.62 -6.84
C HIS A 98 -4.53 -19.62 -7.59
N PRO A 99 -5.84 -19.56 -7.28
CA PRO A 99 -6.71 -18.57 -7.90
C PRO A 99 -6.29 -17.17 -7.45
N LEU A 100 -5.99 -16.29 -8.42
CA LEU A 100 -5.64 -14.91 -8.15
C LEU A 100 -6.80 -13.98 -8.53
N PRO A 101 -7.26 -13.09 -7.64
CA PRO A 101 -8.24 -12.07 -7.99
C PRO A 101 -7.63 -10.95 -8.83
N GLY A 102 -6.29 -10.88 -8.89
CA GLY A 102 -5.56 -9.85 -9.61
C GLY A 102 -4.14 -9.67 -9.13
N VAL A 103 -3.46 -8.65 -9.68
CA VAL A 103 -2.07 -8.29 -9.35
C VAL A 103 -1.93 -6.80 -9.12
N ASN A 104 -1.13 -6.41 -8.13
CA ASN A 104 -0.73 -5.04 -7.83
C ASN A 104 0.79 -4.95 -7.80
N ALA A 105 1.37 -4.20 -8.73
CA ALA A 105 2.81 -4.00 -8.84
C ALA A 105 3.12 -2.68 -9.58
N ASP A 106 4.40 -2.34 -9.75
CA ASP A 106 4.76 -1.28 -10.68
C ASP A 106 4.19 -1.59 -12.08
N HIS A 107 3.95 -0.53 -12.87
CA HIS A 107 3.26 -0.62 -14.15
C HIS A 107 3.81 -1.73 -15.06
N ALA A 108 5.15 -1.78 -15.25
CA ALA A 108 5.76 -2.75 -16.17
C ALA A 108 5.56 -4.19 -15.68
N THR A 109 5.79 -4.43 -14.41
CA THR A 109 5.60 -5.74 -13.75
C THR A 109 4.14 -6.18 -13.79
N ALA A 110 3.20 -5.29 -13.39
CA ALA A 110 1.79 -5.60 -13.36
C ALA A 110 1.26 -5.98 -14.75
N THR A 111 1.64 -5.23 -15.78
CA THR A 111 1.23 -5.49 -17.16
C THR A 111 1.80 -6.80 -17.68
N ALA A 112 3.11 -7.03 -17.52
CA ALA A 112 3.75 -8.26 -17.98
C ALA A 112 3.20 -9.51 -17.27
N PHE A 113 2.95 -9.40 -15.96
CA PHE A 113 2.35 -10.50 -15.21
C PHE A 113 0.88 -10.75 -15.62
N ALA A 114 0.10 -9.71 -15.82
CA ALA A 114 -1.31 -9.85 -16.23
C ALA A 114 -1.45 -10.52 -17.61
N GLU A 115 -0.60 -10.15 -18.58
CA GLU A 115 -0.54 -10.78 -19.89
C GLU A 115 -0.09 -12.25 -19.80
N ALA A 116 0.91 -12.55 -18.97
CA ALA A 116 1.37 -13.92 -18.74
C ALA A 116 0.28 -14.75 -18.05
N TRP A 117 -0.37 -14.22 -17.03
CA TRP A 117 -1.46 -14.89 -16.32
C TRP A 117 -2.61 -15.25 -17.25
N GLN A 118 -2.99 -14.33 -18.15
CA GLN A 118 -3.99 -14.61 -19.18
C GLN A 118 -3.60 -15.79 -20.09
N ARG A 119 -2.33 -15.85 -20.52
CA ARG A 119 -1.85 -16.95 -21.37
C ARG A 119 -1.94 -18.31 -20.69
N TYR A 120 -1.61 -18.39 -19.39
CA TYR A 120 -1.60 -19.65 -18.65
C TYR A 120 -2.97 -20.09 -18.13
N THR A 121 -3.87 -19.15 -17.85
CA THR A 121 -5.14 -19.44 -17.16
C THR A 121 -6.38 -19.12 -17.99
N GLY A 122 -6.25 -18.34 -19.06
CA GLY A 122 -7.40 -17.82 -19.81
C GLY A 122 -8.14 -16.70 -19.10
N ALA A 123 -7.75 -16.31 -17.89
CA ALA A 123 -8.39 -15.24 -17.13
C ALA A 123 -8.14 -13.87 -17.80
N ALA A 124 -9.21 -13.10 -18.01
CA ALA A 124 -9.12 -11.80 -18.65
C ALA A 124 -8.64 -10.74 -17.65
N PRO A 125 -7.55 -10.00 -17.92
CA PRO A 125 -7.12 -8.89 -17.10
C PRO A 125 -7.95 -7.63 -17.38
N ASP A 126 -8.38 -6.95 -16.31
CA ASP A 126 -9.03 -5.64 -16.35
C ASP A 126 -8.22 -4.64 -15.49
N LEU A 127 -7.82 -3.53 -16.09
CA LEU A 127 -7.04 -2.50 -15.38
C LEU A 127 -7.98 -1.66 -14.50
N ALA A 128 -8.01 -1.99 -13.21
CA ALA A 128 -8.92 -1.40 -12.25
C ALA A 128 -8.41 -0.08 -11.66
N GLU A 129 -7.14 0.00 -11.28
CA GLU A 129 -6.60 1.17 -10.59
C GLU A 129 -5.21 1.54 -11.07
N ARG A 130 -4.91 2.84 -11.05
CA ARG A 130 -3.59 3.40 -11.37
C ARG A 130 -3.17 4.34 -10.26
N HIS A 131 -2.14 3.97 -9.53
CA HIS A 131 -1.60 4.77 -8.44
C HIS A 131 -0.18 5.24 -8.76
N ARG A 132 0.19 6.40 -8.24
CA ARG A 132 1.56 6.89 -8.25
C ARG A 132 2.16 6.78 -6.86
N LEU A 133 3.30 6.11 -6.77
CA LEU A 133 4.13 6.15 -5.58
C LEU A 133 4.89 7.46 -5.55
N TYR A 134 4.74 8.19 -4.46
CA TYR A 134 5.50 9.39 -4.15
C TYR A 134 6.44 9.12 -2.98
N ARG A 135 7.58 9.79 -2.99
CA ARG A 135 8.54 9.84 -1.89
C ARG A 135 8.76 11.27 -1.46
N LEU A 136 8.85 11.52 -0.17
CA LEU A 136 9.18 12.84 0.35
C LEU A 136 10.65 13.17 0.02
N ASP A 137 10.84 14.33 -0.56
CA ASP A 137 12.15 14.96 -0.77
C ASP A 137 12.38 16.01 0.33
N THR A 138 11.92 17.23 0.12
CA THR A 138 12.01 18.31 1.10
C THR A 138 10.61 18.75 1.52
N LEU A 139 10.28 18.58 2.81
CA LEU A 139 8.94 18.90 3.31
C LEU A 139 8.68 20.41 3.29
N THR A 140 7.67 20.82 2.51
CA THR A 140 7.26 22.19 2.35
C THR A 140 5.86 22.40 2.94
N PRO A 141 5.69 23.19 4.00
CA PRO A 141 4.36 23.52 4.52
C PRO A 141 3.50 24.25 3.50
N PRO A 142 2.16 24.07 3.51
CA PRO A 142 1.27 24.87 2.67
C PRO A 142 1.36 26.35 3.03
N THR A 143 1.23 27.22 2.02
CA THR A 143 1.22 28.68 2.21
C THR A 143 -0.02 29.23 1.50
N PRO A 144 -0.95 29.92 2.24
CA PRO A 144 -0.98 30.06 3.70
C PRO A 144 -1.25 28.73 4.41
N VAL A 145 -0.78 28.60 5.66
CA VAL A 145 -1.19 27.50 6.54
C VAL A 145 -2.65 27.74 6.93
N PRO A 146 -3.56 26.77 6.79
CA PRO A 146 -4.94 26.96 7.22
C PRO A 146 -5.03 27.12 8.73
N GLU A 147 -6.02 27.90 9.20
CA GLU A 147 -6.28 28.04 10.64
C GLU A 147 -6.49 26.69 11.30
N GLY A 148 -6.01 26.59 12.55
CA GLY A 148 -6.09 25.36 13.32
C GLY A 148 -4.74 24.82 13.76
N ARG A 149 -4.74 23.56 14.17
CA ARG A 149 -3.53 22.89 14.69
C ARG A 149 -3.56 21.40 14.40
N ALA A 150 -2.38 20.80 14.43
CA ALA A 150 -2.23 19.34 14.42
C ALA A 150 -2.43 18.75 15.82
N ARG A 151 -3.12 17.62 15.89
CA ARG A 151 -3.26 16.81 17.11
C ARG A 151 -3.18 15.31 16.77
N VAL A 152 -2.49 14.56 17.62
CA VAL A 152 -2.50 13.10 17.54
C VAL A 152 -3.87 12.58 18.02
N ALA A 153 -4.46 11.64 17.27
CA ALA A 153 -5.70 10.98 17.64
C ALA A 153 -5.49 10.07 18.85
N GLY A 154 -6.49 10.01 19.73
CA GLY A 154 -6.51 9.15 20.92
C GLY A 154 -7.83 8.40 21.06
N GLU A 155 -8.03 7.71 22.18
CA GLU A 155 -9.20 6.85 22.43
C GLU A 155 -10.54 7.55 22.20
N ARG A 156 -10.66 8.81 22.59
CA ARG A 156 -11.89 9.60 22.38
C ARG A 156 -12.27 9.77 20.91
N ASP A 157 -11.32 9.60 20.00
CA ASP A 157 -11.49 9.81 18.57
C ASP A 157 -11.81 8.53 17.80
N ARG A 158 -11.89 7.40 18.51
CA ARG A 158 -12.06 6.06 17.91
C ARG A 158 -13.25 5.99 16.94
N ALA A 159 -14.40 6.50 17.35
CA ALA A 159 -15.60 6.50 16.50
C ALA A 159 -15.42 7.35 15.23
N GLN A 160 -14.75 8.50 15.36
CA GLN A 160 -14.45 9.38 14.22
C GLN A 160 -13.47 8.73 13.25
N LEU A 161 -12.45 8.03 13.77
CA LEU A 161 -11.47 7.32 12.93
C LEU A 161 -12.13 6.20 12.13
N ILE A 162 -13.03 5.43 12.77
CA ILE A 162 -13.79 4.37 12.09
C ILE A 162 -14.64 4.97 10.96
N ALA A 163 -15.44 5.99 11.26
CA ALA A 163 -16.31 6.65 10.29
C ALA A 163 -15.50 7.17 9.09
N TRP A 164 -14.40 7.87 9.34
CA TRP A 164 -13.58 8.44 8.27
C TRP A 164 -12.75 7.41 7.50
N HIS A 165 -12.41 6.29 8.13
CA HIS A 165 -11.80 5.17 7.43
C HIS A 165 -12.79 4.55 6.43
N ASP A 166 -14.04 4.35 6.84
CA ASP A 166 -15.10 3.81 5.98
C ASP A 166 -15.47 4.79 4.86
N GLU A 167 -15.61 6.08 5.17
CA GLU A 167 -15.82 7.12 4.15
C GLU A 167 -14.67 7.19 3.14
N PHE A 168 -13.42 7.04 3.60
CA PHE A 168 -12.27 6.96 2.72
C PHE A 168 -12.33 5.73 1.81
N ALA A 169 -12.64 4.55 2.35
CA ALA A 169 -12.76 3.32 1.59
C ALA A 169 -13.84 3.43 0.50
N LEU A 170 -15.00 4.01 0.83
CA LEU A 170 -16.05 4.30 -0.13
C LEU A 170 -15.60 5.27 -1.23
N ALA A 171 -14.90 6.35 -0.84
CA ALA A 171 -14.44 7.37 -1.78
C ALA A 171 -13.30 6.89 -2.71
N THR A 172 -12.59 5.84 -2.33
CA THR A 172 -11.47 5.27 -3.10
C THR A 172 -11.80 3.89 -3.70
N HIS A 173 -13.04 3.42 -3.56
CA HIS A 173 -13.47 2.09 -4.02
C HIS A 173 -12.60 0.93 -3.50
N THR A 174 -11.93 1.13 -2.35
CA THR A 174 -11.09 0.10 -1.75
C THR A 174 -11.93 -0.89 -0.94
N ILE A 175 -11.44 -2.13 -0.83
CA ILE A 175 -12.10 -3.16 -0.01
C ILE A 175 -12.05 -2.73 1.45
N PRO A 176 -13.19 -2.53 2.14
CA PRO A 176 -13.22 -2.21 3.55
C PRO A 176 -12.48 -3.30 4.34
N SER A 177 -11.56 -2.92 5.18
CA SER A 177 -10.82 -3.86 6.04
C SER A 177 -10.94 -3.40 7.48
N GLY A 178 -11.75 -4.11 8.27
CA GLY A 178 -11.76 -4.04 9.73
C GLY A 178 -11.49 -2.65 10.34
N ALA A 179 -12.32 -1.64 10.02
CA ALA A 179 -12.10 -0.25 10.43
C ALA A 179 -11.86 -0.09 11.95
N ALA A 180 -12.57 -0.88 12.77
CA ALA A 180 -12.37 -0.89 14.21
C ALA A 180 -10.94 -1.32 14.61
N GLY A 181 -10.49 -2.46 14.11
CA GLY A 181 -9.13 -2.94 14.37
C GLY A 181 -8.03 -2.04 13.78
N TRP A 182 -8.32 -1.38 12.65
CA TRP A 182 -7.43 -0.36 12.11
C TRP A 182 -7.34 0.86 13.05
N ALA A 183 -8.48 1.36 13.55
CA ALA A 183 -8.50 2.51 14.46
C ALA A 183 -7.77 2.20 15.77
N ASP A 184 -8.04 1.04 16.39
CA ASP A 184 -7.40 0.62 17.64
C ASP A 184 -5.86 0.53 17.48
N GLU A 185 -5.38 -0.06 16.40
CA GLU A 185 -3.97 -0.18 16.10
C GLU A 185 -3.30 1.19 15.87
N ARG A 186 -4.00 2.10 15.18
CA ARG A 186 -3.49 3.45 14.93
C ARG A 186 -3.46 4.30 16.19
N ILE A 187 -4.47 4.19 17.06
CA ILE A 187 -4.51 4.87 18.35
C ILE A 187 -3.39 4.37 19.25
N ALA A 188 -3.27 3.06 19.43
CA ALA A 188 -2.23 2.45 20.26
C ALA A 188 -0.80 2.85 19.83
N GLY A 189 -0.59 3.02 18.52
CA GLY A 189 0.69 3.46 17.96
C GLY A 189 0.83 4.98 17.81
N GLU A 190 -0.18 5.77 18.20
CA GLU A 190 -0.23 7.23 17.98
C GLU A 190 0.04 7.62 16.52
N ARG A 191 -0.50 6.87 15.55
CA ARG A 191 -0.16 6.97 14.14
C ARG A 191 -1.24 7.62 13.26
N VAL A 192 -2.13 8.40 13.84
CA VAL A 192 -3.01 9.30 13.09
C VAL A 192 -2.88 10.72 13.62
N THR A 193 -2.70 11.65 12.72
CA THR A 193 -2.70 13.08 13.00
C THR A 193 -3.97 13.70 12.42
N PHE A 194 -4.77 14.35 13.27
CA PHE A 194 -5.84 15.24 12.86
C PHE A 194 -5.29 16.65 12.61
N TRP A 195 -5.93 17.36 11.68
CA TRP A 195 -5.96 18.81 11.69
C TRP A 195 -7.28 19.24 12.31
N GLU A 196 -7.21 20.08 13.33
CA GLU A 196 -8.37 20.63 14.06
C GLU A 196 -8.50 22.12 13.81
N THR A 197 -9.73 22.60 13.72
CA THR A 197 -10.05 24.04 13.75
C THR A 197 -9.74 24.65 15.13
N PRO A 198 -9.72 26.00 15.25
CA PRO A 198 -9.45 26.65 16.54
C PRO A 198 -10.40 26.23 17.68
N ASP A 199 -11.66 25.90 17.36
CA ASP A 199 -12.66 25.39 18.28
C ASP A 199 -12.50 23.88 18.61
N GLY A 200 -11.50 23.22 18.02
CA GLY A 200 -11.14 21.82 18.33
C GLY A 200 -11.88 20.76 17.50
N ALA A 201 -12.62 21.16 16.46
CA ALA A 201 -13.26 20.20 15.57
C ALA A 201 -12.25 19.58 14.58
N PRO A 202 -12.15 18.25 14.46
CA PRO A 202 -11.30 17.61 13.46
C PRO A 202 -11.88 17.84 12.06
N VAL A 203 -11.03 18.26 11.12
CA VAL A 203 -11.42 18.60 9.73
C VAL A 203 -10.64 17.81 8.67
N SER A 204 -9.57 17.14 9.05
CA SER A 204 -8.80 16.25 8.18
C SER A 204 -7.98 15.28 9.00
N MET A 205 -7.65 14.12 8.43
CA MET A 205 -6.73 13.17 9.06
C MET A 205 -5.63 12.72 8.09
N ALA A 206 -4.49 12.36 8.65
CA ALA A 206 -3.41 11.66 7.96
C ALA A 206 -2.88 10.53 8.84
N GLY A 207 -3.01 9.30 8.34
CA GLY A 207 -2.53 8.09 9.00
C GLY A 207 -1.12 7.72 8.56
N LEU A 208 -0.41 6.96 9.41
CA LEU A 208 0.94 6.46 9.18
C LEU A 208 1.00 4.94 9.39
N SER A 209 1.77 4.24 8.58
CA SER A 209 2.20 2.88 8.90
C SER A 209 3.19 2.89 10.08
N PRO A 210 3.52 1.73 10.68
CA PRO A 210 4.74 1.61 11.47
C PRO A 210 5.96 2.05 10.67
N VAL A 211 7.01 2.50 11.36
CA VAL A 211 8.33 2.71 10.74
C VAL A 211 9.02 1.35 10.62
N VAL A 212 9.28 0.91 9.38
CA VAL A 212 9.92 -0.37 9.09
C VAL A 212 11.12 -0.11 8.16
N ALA A 213 12.31 -0.53 8.56
CA ALA A 213 13.55 -0.26 7.81
C ALA A 213 13.77 1.23 7.49
N GLY A 214 13.43 2.11 8.43
CA GLY A 214 13.50 3.57 8.24
C GLY A 214 12.40 4.15 7.35
N GLN A 215 11.51 3.34 6.78
CA GLN A 215 10.41 3.78 5.92
C GLN A 215 9.09 3.82 6.68
N ALA A 216 8.26 4.84 6.40
CA ALA A 216 6.85 4.88 6.77
C ALA A 216 6.00 5.31 5.58
N ARG A 217 4.77 4.80 5.52
CA ARG A 217 3.79 5.15 4.49
C ARG A 217 2.64 5.94 5.08
N LEU A 218 2.31 7.07 4.45
CA LEU A 218 1.12 7.85 4.78
C LEU A 218 -0.10 7.20 4.11
N ALA A 219 -1.04 6.72 4.91
CA ALA A 219 -2.34 6.19 4.48
C ALA A 219 -3.25 5.91 5.71
N PRO A 220 -4.54 6.27 5.63
CA PRO A 220 -5.15 7.16 4.64
C PRO A 220 -4.86 8.64 4.91
N VAL A 221 -5.06 9.50 3.90
CA VAL A 221 -5.21 10.95 4.05
C VAL A 221 -6.65 11.28 3.65
N TYR A 222 -7.43 11.80 4.57
CA TYR A 222 -8.85 12.05 4.34
C TYR A 222 -9.30 13.41 4.83
N THR A 223 -10.10 14.07 4.00
CA THR A 223 -10.83 15.30 4.30
C THR A 223 -12.26 15.12 3.82
N PRO A 224 -13.28 15.26 4.69
CA PRO A 224 -14.68 15.21 4.30
C PRO A 224 -14.99 16.13 3.11
N ALA A 225 -15.90 15.72 2.22
CA ALA A 225 -16.15 16.42 0.96
C ALA A 225 -16.48 17.91 1.15
N HIS A 226 -17.31 18.27 2.13
CA HIS A 226 -17.73 19.63 2.43
C HIS A 226 -16.61 20.53 3.04
N LEU A 227 -15.48 19.94 3.44
CA LEU A 227 -14.31 20.62 4.02
C LEU A 227 -13.12 20.71 3.04
N ARG A 228 -13.24 20.12 1.84
CA ARG A 228 -12.17 20.14 0.84
C ARG A 228 -11.91 21.56 0.29
N GLY A 229 -10.76 21.74 -0.35
CA GLY A 229 -10.37 23.02 -0.94
C GLY A 229 -9.84 24.07 0.05
N ARG A 230 -9.78 23.77 1.35
CA ARG A 230 -9.39 24.69 2.43
C ARG A 230 -7.95 24.46 2.95
N GLY A 231 -7.16 23.59 2.32
CA GLY A 231 -5.77 23.32 2.71
C GLY A 231 -5.59 22.29 3.83
N TYR A 232 -6.65 21.82 4.48
CA TYR A 232 -6.59 20.94 5.66
C TYR A 232 -5.86 19.62 5.41
N GLY A 233 -6.10 18.97 4.25
CA GLY A 233 -5.41 17.73 3.89
C GLY A 233 -3.89 17.91 3.77
N GLY A 234 -3.44 19.04 3.23
CA GLY A 234 -2.02 19.40 3.17
C GLY A 234 -1.41 19.63 4.54
N ALA A 235 -2.11 20.36 5.41
CA ALA A 235 -1.67 20.63 6.77
C ALA A 235 -1.58 19.34 7.61
N ALA A 236 -2.59 18.46 7.54
CA ALA A 236 -2.57 17.16 8.20
C ALA A 236 -1.43 16.27 7.68
N THR A 237 -1.21 16.24 6.36
CA THR A 237 -0.12 15.46 5.74
C THR A 237 1.25 15.95 6.19
N VAL A 238 1.49 17.26 6.21
CA VAL A 238 2.74 17.85 6.68
C VAL A 238 2.98 17.54 8.16
N ALA A 239 1.95 17.66 8.99
CA ALA A 239 2.06 17.36 10.40
C ALA A 239 2.37 15.87 10.64
N ALA A 240 1.70 14.95 9.95
CA ALA A 240 1.98 13.53 10.01
C ALA A 240 3.39 13.20 9.49
N SER A 241 3.85 13.84 8.42
CA SER A 241 5.21 13.67 7.91
C SER A 241 6.26 14.06 8.94
N ARG A 242 6.08 15.20 9.62
CA ARG A 242 6.96 15.62 10.74
C ARG A 242 6.94 14.62 11.89
N ALA A 243 5.76 14.13 12.26
CA ALA A 243 5.63 13.13 13.31
C ALA A 243 6.35 11.82 12.95
N ALA A 244 6.28 11.37 11.69
CA ALA A 244 7.01 10.19 11.23
C ALA A 244 8.53 10.39 11.28
N THR A 245 9.03 11.54 10.82
CA THR A 245 10.47 11.88 10.90
C THR A 245 10.95 11.93 12.34
N ALA A 246 10.17 12.52 13.26
CA ALA A 246 10.48 12.54 14.68
C ALA A 246 10.54 11.14 15.31
N ARG A 247 9.86 10.16 14.72
CA ARG A 247 9.91 8.73 15.11
C ARG A 247 11.00 7.93 14.37
N GLY A 248 11.91 8.60 13.67
CA GLY A 248 13.05 7.99 13.00
C GLY A 248 12.79 7.53 11.56
N ALA A 249 11.67 7.93 10.94
CA ALA A 249 11.49 7.66 9.53
C ALA A 249 12.41 8.57 8.70
N THR A 250 13.24 7.94 7.87
CA THR A 250 14.16 8.60 6.92
C THR A 250 13.63 8.54 5.48
N ASP A 251 12.62 7.69 5.24
CA ASP A 251 11.98 7.48 3.94
C ASP A 251 10.45 7.50 4.11
N LEU A 252 9.81 8.56 3.63
CA LEU A 252 8.37 8.73 3.70
C LEU A 252 7.76 8.61 2.32
N VAL A 253 6.80 7.70 2.17
CA VAL A 253 6.12 7.45 0.91
C VAL A 253 4.60 7.52 1.05
N LEU A 254 3.92 7.72 -0.07
CA LEU A 254 2.48 7.60 -0.19
C LEU A 254 2.09 7.17 -1.60
N PHE A 255 0.89 6.62 -1.72
CA PHE A 255 0.25 6.38 -3.01
C PHE A 255 -0.85 7.42 -3.25
N ALA A 256 -0.99 7.86 -4.49
CA ALA A 256 -2.07 8.71 -4.95
C ALA A 256 -2.65 8.16 -6.25
N ASP A 257 -3.98 8.14 -6.34
CA ASP A 257 -4.67 7.80 -7.59
C ASP A 257 -4.26 8.79 -8.69
N LEU A 258 -3.82 8.28 -9.84
CA LEU A 258 -3.44 9.09 -11.00
C LEU A 258 -4.62 9.90 -11.56
N ALA A 259 -5.85 9.41 -11.40
CA ALA A 259 -7.07 10.09 -11.80
C ALA A 259 -7.44 11.26 -10.87
N ASN A 260 -6.76 11.43 -9.73
CA ASN A 260 -7.03 12.50 -8.77
C ASN A 260 -5.99 13.65 -8.88
N PRO A 261 -6.21 14.66 -9.75
CA PRO A 261 -5.26 15.76 -9.94
C PRO A 261 -5.07 16.61 -8.68
N THR A 262 -6.10 16.71 -7.84
CA THR A 262 -6.07 17.48 -6.59
C THR A 262 -5.06 16.89 -5.61
N SER A 263 -5.11 15.60 -5.36
CA SER A 263 -4.18 14.89 -4.48
C SER A 263 -2.76 14.90 -5.04
N ASN A 264 -2.60 14.60 -6.34
CA ASN A 264 -1.30 14.64 -7.01
C ASN A 264 -0.66 16.04 -6.95
N GLY A 265 -1.46 17.11 -7.18
CA GLY A 265 -1.01 18.49 -7.06
C GLY A 265 -0.65 18.86 -5.62
N LEU A 266 -1.44 18.41 -4.64
CA LEU A 266 -1.18 18.63 -3.23
C LEU A 266 0.17 18.06 -2.82
N TYR A 267 0.40 16.76 -3.06
CA TYR A 267 1.61 16.08 -2.62
C TYR A 267 2.87 16.67 -3.22
N ARG A 268 2.84 17.05 -4.51
CA ARG A 268 3.97 17.75 -5.15
C ARG A 268 4.27 19.10 -4.49
N ARG A 269 3.23 19.88 -4.15
CA ARG A 269 3.43 21.19 -3.50
C ARG A 269 4.04 21.08 -2.12
N ILE A 270 3.70 20.05 -1.36
CA ILE A 270 4.26 19.85 -0.02
C ILE A 270 5.58 19.04 -0.03
N GLY A 271 6.15 18.79 -1.20
CA GLY A 271 7.53 18.30 -1.36
C GLY A 271 7.66 16.81 -1.68
N TYR A 272 6.57 16.11 -1.99
CA TYR A 272 6.65 14.72 -2.44
C TYR A 272 6.96 14.66 -3.94
N ARG A 273 7.88 13.79 -4.34
CA ARG A 273 8.30 13.55 -5.72
C ARG A 273 7.81 12.21 -6.22
N PRO A 274 7.40 12.10 -7.49
CA PRO A 274 6.99 10.84 -8.09
C PRO A 274 8.18 9.88 -8.18
N VAL A 275 7.95 8.60 -7.87
CA VAL A 275 8.94 7.52 -7.96
C VAL A 275 8.62 6.59 -9.12
N THR A 276 7.43 5.98 -9.10
CA THR A 276 6.95 5.07 -10.13
C THR A 276 5.43 4.94 -10.05
N ASP A 277 4.81 4.45 -11.12
CA ASP A 277 3.39 4.18 -11.15
C ASP A 277 3.13 2.69 -10.85
N PHE A 278 2.08 2.43 -10.08
CA PHE A 278 1.57 1.11 -9.71
C PHE A 278 0.24 0.87 -10.37
N PHE A 279 0.06 -0.30 -10.96
CA PHE A 279 -1.19 -0.71 -11.58
C PHE A 279 -1.78 -1.91 -10.85
N LEU A 280 -3.10 -1.85 -10.67
CA LEU A 280 -3.90 -2.96 -10.16
C LEU A 280 -4.72 -3.52 -11.32
N TYR A 281 -4.48 -4.79 -11.63
CA TYR A 281 -5.34 -5.55 -12.53
C TYR A 281 -6.23 -6.49 -11.74
N HIS A 282 -7.52 -6.55 -12.09
CA HIS A 282 -8.41 -7.63 -11.69
C HIS A 282 -8.36 -8.74 -12.73
N PHE A 283 -8.59 -9.97 -12.30
CA PHE A 283 -8.71 -11.13 -13.17
C PHE A 283 -10.13 -11.68 -13.12
N SER A 284 -10.81 -11.64 -14.25
CA SER A 284 -12.10 -12.31 -14.42
C SER A 284 -11.87 -13.76 -14.84
N PRO A 285 -12.67 -14.73 -14.35
CA PRO A 285 -12.57 -16.12 -14.80
C PRO A 285 -12.64 -16.20 -16.33
N ALA A 286 -11.96 -17.20 -16.91
CA ALA A 286 -12.15 -17.51 -18.32
C ALA A 286 -13.64 -17.71 -18.58
N GLY A 287 -14.20 -16.97 -19.54
CA GLY A 287 -15.57 -17.20 -19.99
C GLY A 287 -15.72 -18.65 -20.47
N PRO A 288 -16.95 -19.22 -20.46
CA PRO A 288 -17.17 -20.51 -21.06
C PRO A 288 -16.65 -20.48 -22.51
N PRO A 289 -16.05 -21.59 -23.00
CA PRO A 289 -15.58 -21.64 -24.38
C PRO A 289 -16.76 -21.28 -25.31
N ALA A 290 -16.51 -20.40 -26.27
CA ALA A 290 -17.49 -20.08 -27.29
C ALA A 290 -17.86 -21.39 -28.01
N THR A 291 -19.11 -21.82 -27.85
CA THR A 291 -19.68 -23.00 -28.52
C THR A 291 -19.91 -22.73 -30.00
#